data_6b04a779ac12b5b05dc872688ff54de1
#
_entry.id   6b04a779ac12b5b05dc872688ff54de1
#
_cell.length_a   1.000
_cell.length_b   1.000
_cell.length_c   1.000
_cell.angle_alpha   90.00
_cell.angle_beta   90.00
_cell.angle_gamma   90.00
#
_symmetry.space_group_name_H-M   'P 1'
#
loop_
_entity.id
_entity.type
_entity.pdbx_description
1 polymer ?
#
loop_
_entity_poly.entity_id
_entity_poly.type
_entity_poly.pdbx_seq_one_letter_code
_entity_poly.pdbx_strand_id
1 'polypeptide(L)'
;MVQAYYKSPNHDFVLAHGDCFELLRAFDFKFDMIFADPPYFLSNGGISLQSGKVVCVDKGSWDKGKSQEDMRAFNREWLRLCRDKLKDNGSIWISGTYHNIFSVANCLTELGYKILNVITWQKTNPPANISVSYTHLTLPT
;
A
#
# COMPACT_ATOMS: atom_id res chain seq x y z
N MET A 1 -18.33 16.03 -1.53
CA MET A 1 -18.97 14.75 -1.10
C MET A 1 -18.48 13.66 -2.03
N VAL A 2 -17.92 12.58 -1.50
CA VAL A 2 -17.42 11.46 -2.32
C VAL A 2 -18.61 10.71 -2.91
N GLN A 3 -18.66 10.61 -4.24
CA GLN A 3 -19.69 9.81 -4.91
C GLN A 3 -19.34 8.34 -4.77
N ALA A 4 -20.22 7.55 -4.16
CA ALA A 4 -20.05 6.11 -4.07
C ALA A 4 -20.22 5.45 -5.44
N TYR A 5 -19.30 4.56 -5.80
CA TYR A 5 -19.42 3.69 -6.96
C TYR A 5 -20.47 2.59 -6.72
N TYR A 6 -20.51 2.07 -5.49
CA TYR A 6 -21.48 1.08 -5.05
C TYR A 6 -21.77 1.27 -3.56
N LYS A 7 -23.01 0.98 -3.15
CA LYS A 7 -23.43 0.87 -1.74
C LYS A 7 -24.22 -0.41 -1.56
N SER A 8 -23.95 -1.13 -0.47
CA SER A 8 -24.75 -2.30 -0.09
C SER A 8 -26.19 -1.88 0.29
N PRO A 9 -27.20 -2.78 0.16
CA PRO A 9 -28.61 -2.45 0.47
C PRO A 9 -28.82 -1.97 1.93
N ASN A 10 -28.07 -2.51 2.87
CA ASN A 10 -28.10 -2.15 4.30
C ASN A 10 -27.12 -1.03 4.67
N HIS A 11 -26.43 -0.44 3.69
CA HIS A 11 -25.49 0.67 3.84
C HIS A 11 -24.27 0.40 4.76
N ASP A 12 -23.96 -0.86 5.03
CA ASP A 12 -22.79 -1.29 5.83
C ASP A 12 -21.49 -1.38 5.01
N PHE A 13 -21.59 -1.32 3.68
CA PHE A 13 -20.47 -1.34 2.76
C PHE A 13 -20.62 -0.26 1.68
N VAL A 14 -19.55 0.51 1.48
CA VAL A 14 -19.47 1.53 0.43
C VAL A 14 -18.19 1.34 -0.36
N LEU A 15 -18.28 1.23 -1.68
CA LEU A 15 -17.15 1.24 -2.60
C LEU A 15 -17.02 2.62 -3.24
N ALA A 16 -15.87 3.24 -3.10
CA ALA A 16 -15.49 4.44 -3.83
C ALA A 16 -14.44 4.09 -4.89
N HIS A 17 -14.58 4.65 -6.08
CA HIS A 17 -13.63 4.47 -7.17
C HIS A 17 -13.06 5.82 -7.58
N GLY A 18 -11.73 5.94 -7.59
CA GLY A 18 -11.03 7.17 -7.93
C GLY A 18 -9.60 7.19 -7.40
N ASP A 19 -8.94 8.31 -7.59
CA ASP A 19 -7.63 8.57 -6.99
C ASP A 19 -7.74 8.61 -5.47
N CYS A 20 -6.93 7.79 -4.78
CA CYS A 20 -7.01 7.65 -3.33
C CYS A 20 -6.63 8.95 -2.58
N PHE A 21 -5.75 9.79 -3.14
CA PHE A 21 -5.41 11.07 -2.54
C PHE A 21 -6.61 12.03 -2.56
N GLU A 22 -7.34 12.08 -3.68
CA GLU A 22 -8.54 12.89 -3.80
C GLU A 22 -9.66 12.38 -2.90
N LEU A 23 -9.87 11.06 -2.89
CA LEU A 23 -10.88 10.42 -2.04
C LEU A 23 -10.60 10.66 -0.56
N LEU A 24 -9.36 10.45 -0.10
CA LEU A 24 -8.98 10.69 1.29
C LEU A 24 -9.20 12.16 1.70
N ARG A 25 -8.83 13.11 0.84
CA ARG A 25 -9.09 14.54 1.12
C ARG A 25 -10.57 14.87 1.22
N ALA A 26 -11.40 14.20 0.41
CA ALA A 26 -12.83 14.49 0.29
C ALA A 26 -13.69 13.86 1.40
N PHE A 27 -13.20 12.86 2.14
CA PHE A 27 -13.91 12.32 3.29
C PHE A 27 -13.98 13.36 4.42
N ASP A 28 -15.15 13.51 5.02
CA ASP A 28 -15.44 14.42 6.14
C ASP A 28 -15.47 13.72 7.50
N PHE A 29 -15.09 12.44 7.55
CA PHE A 29 -15.06 11.60 8.75
C PHE A 29 -13.68 10.97 8.94
N LYS A 30 -13.47 10.39 10.12
CA LYS A 30 -12.26 9.66 10.48
C LYS A 30 -12.54 8.17 10.65
N PHE A 31 -11.57 7.36 10.28
CA PHE A 31 -11.62 5.91 10.34
C PHE A 31 -11.07 5.39 11.68
N ASP A 32 -11.62 4.29 12.16
CA ASP A 32 -11.07 3.52 13.29
C ASP A 32 -9.87 2.69 12.85
N MET A 33 -9.91 2.20 11.60
CA MET A 33 -8.85 1.40 11.00
C MET A 33 -8.72 1.71 9.50
N ILE A 34 -7.49 1.73 9.02
CA ILE A 34 -7.15 1.77 7.60
C ILE A 34 -6.34 0.52 7.27
N PHE A 35 -6.71 -0.21 6.21
CA PHE A 35 -5.86 -1.23 5.61
C PHE A 35 -5.39 -0.70 4.25
N ALA A 36 -4.09 -0.51 4.07
CA ALA A 36 -3.50 0.05 2.88
C ALA A 36 -2.66 -0.99 2.13
N ASP A 37 -2.91 -1.12 0.83
CA ASP A 37 -2.11 -1.92 -0.09
C ASP A 37 -1.52 -0.99 -1.18
N PRO A 38 -0.44 -0.23 -0.85
CA PRO A 38 0.11 0.77 -1.74
C PRO A 38 0.90 0.14 -2.90
N PRO A 39 1.20 0.89 -3.96
CA PRO A 39 2.10 0.44 -5.03
C PRO A 39 3.44 -0.03 -4.48
N TYR A 40 3.93 -1.17 -4.98
CA TYR A 40 5.21 -1.76 -4.55
C TYR A 40 6.40 -1.30 -5.39
N PHE A 41 6.15 -0.53 -6.45
CA PHE A 41 7.17 -0.02 -7.39
C PHE A 41 8.02 -1.13 -8.02
N LEU A 42 7.39 -2.26 -8.35
CA LEU A 42 8.04 -3.45 -8.89
C LEU A 42 8.26 -3.39 -10.40
N SER A 43 7.65 -2.44 -11.10
CA SER A 43 7.64 -2.33 -12.56
C SER A 43 8.91 -1.70 -13.13
N ASN A 44 10.09 -2.16 -12.68
CA ASN A 44 11.40 -1.79 -13.23
C ASN A 44 11.90 -2.81 -14.27
N GLY A 45 11.01 -3.30 -15.15
CA GLY A 45 11.37 -4.32 -16.11
C GLY A 45 11.56 -5.70 -15.48
N GLY A 46 10.94 -5.96 -14.33
CA GLY A 46 10.98 -7.25 -13.65
C GLY A 46 10.42 -8.34 -14.53
N ILE A 47 11.18 -9.41 -14.68
CA ILE A 47 10.80 -10.62 -15.42
C ILE A 47 10.18 -11.58 -14.41
N SER A 48 8.93 -12.00 -14.65
CA SER A 48 8.27 -13.07 -13.88
C SER A 48 8.10 -14.31 -14.75
N LEU A 49 8.24 -15.48 -14.12
CA LEU A 49 7.93 -16.76 -14.77
C LEU A 49 6.48 -17.14 -14.44
N GLN A 50 5.61 -17.16 -15.45
CA GLN A 50 4.25 -17.65 -15.31
C GLN A 50 4.08 -18.89 -16.21
N SER A 51 3.82 -20.03 -15.59
CA SER A 51 3.68 -21.31 -16.31
C SER A 51 4.88 -21.65 -17.23
N GLY A 52 6.11 -21.39 -16.77
CA GLY A 52 7.33 -21.66 -17.53
C GLY A 52 7.65 -20.65 -18.66
N LYS A 53 6.85 -19.61 -18.81
CA LYS A 53 7.10 -18.51 -19.77
C LYS A 53 7.56 -17.25 -19.06
N VAL A 54 8.56 -16.60 -19.61
CA VAL A 54 9.02 -15.28 -19.16
C VAL A 54 7.95 -14.25 -19.54
N VAL A 55 7.36 -13.60 -18.53
CA VAL A 55 6.36 -12.55 -18.71
C VAL A 55 6.91 -11.25 -18.10
N CYS A 56 6.85 -10.18 -18.88
CA CYS A 56 7.14 -8.86 -18.37
C CYS A 56 5.98 -8.40 -17.45
N VAL A 57 6.28 -8.05 -16.21
CA VAL A 57 5.27 -7.54 -15.26
C VAL A 57 5.18 -6.05 -15.43
N ASP A 58 4.34 -5.58 -16.35
CA ASP A 58 3.94 -4.17 -16.42
C ASP A 58 2.55 -4.02 -15.82
N LYS A 59 2.47 -3.51 -14.59
CA LYS A 59 1.21 -3.23 -13.88
C LYS A 59 0.64 -1.84 -14.20
N GLY A 60 1.28 -1.11 -15.10
CA GLY A 60 0.88 0.23 -15.49
C GLY A 60 1.84 1.33 -15.02
N SER A 61 1.59 2.56 -15.49
CA SER A 61 2.46 3.72 -15.23
C SER A 61 2.57 4.10 -13.74
N TRP A 62 1.59 3.73 -12.94
CA TRP A 62 1.54 4.02 -11.50
C TRP A 62 2.50 3.16 -10.67
N ASP A 63 2.90 1.98 -11.18
CA ASP A 63 3.85 1.06 -10.53
C ASP A 63 5.25 1.11 -11.17
N LYS A 64 5.48 2.02 -12.12
CA LYS A 64 6.82 2.20 -12.73
C LYS A 64 7.80 2.75 -11.72
N GLY A 65 9.01 2.18 -11.74
CA GLY A 65 10.08 2.55 -10.85
C GLY A 65 10.33 4.05 -10.86
N LYS A 66 10.11 4.63 -9.71
CA LYS A 66 10.41 6.01 -9.41
C LYS A 66 11.81 6.10 -8.80
N SER A 67 12.39 7.28 -8.78
CA SER A 67 13.59 7.52 -7.97
C SER A 67 13.27 7.21 -6.49
N GLN A 68 14.29 6.95 -5.68
CA GLN A 68 14.11 6.74 -4.23
C GLN A 68 13.44 7.97 -3.57
N GLU A 69 13.75 9.15 -4.07
CA GLU A 69 13.18 10.41 -3.59
C GLU A 69 11.69 10.52 -3.95
N ASP A 70 11.30 10.19 -5.19
CA ASP A 70 9.90 10.19 -5.61
C ASP A 70 9.07 9.16 -4.83
N MET A 71 9.64 7.98 -4.59
CA MET A 71 9.02 6.93 -3.78
C MET A 71 8.77 7.41 -2.35
N ARG A 72 9.76 8.06 -1.74
CA ARG A 72 9.65 8.63 -0.40
C ARG A 72 8.61 9.75 -0.35
N ALA A 73 8.62 10.66 -1.32
CA ALA A 73 7.64 11.74 -1.40
C ALA A 73 6.20 11.18 -1.53
N PHE A 74 6.01 10.18 -2.39
CA PHE A 74 4.73 9.49 -2.54
C PHE A 74 4.30 8.83 -1.22
N ASN A 75 5.18 8.05 -0.59
CA ASN A 75 4.87 7.36 0.67
C ASN A 75 4.53 8.34 1.78
N ARG A 76 5.28 9.43 1.88
CA ARG A 76 5.05 10.47 2.89
C ARG A 76 3.68 11.13 2.72
N GLU A 77 3.27 11.41 1.49
CA GLU A 77 1.99 12.11 1.24
C GLU A 77 0.78 11.23 1.55
N TRP A 78 0.72 9.98 1.06
CA TRP A 78 -0.44 9.14 1.36
C TRP A 78 -0.53 8.77 2.85
N LEU A 79 0.61 8.55 3.52
CA LEU A 79 0.64 8.30 4.96
C LEU A 79 0.17 9.52 5.75
N ARG A 80 0.56 10.73 5.34
CA ARG A 80 0.07 11.97 5.95
C ARG A 80 -1.45 12.06 5.84
N LEU A 81 -2.02 11.80 4.66
CA LEU A 81 -3.47 11.81 4.45
C LEU A 81 -4.18 10.73 5.28
N CYS A 82 -3.61 9.53 5.37
CA CYS A 82 -4.14 8.49 6.24
C CYS A 82 -4.15 8.95 7.72
N ARG A 83 -3.07 9.60 8.18
CA ARG A 83 -3.00 10.12 9.55
C ARG A 83 -4.09 11.14 9.83
N ASP A 84 -4.32 12.06 8.91
CA ASP A 84 -5.36 13.08 9.03
C ASP A 84 -6.77 12.47 9.13
N LYS A 85 -6.95 11.28 8.55
CA LYS A 85 -8.23 10.54 8.50
C LYS A 85 -8.34 9.42 9.54
N LEU A 86 -7.33 9.16 10.35
CA LEU A 86 -7.44 8.25 11.48
C LEU A 86 -7.96 8.97 12.72
N LYS A 87 -8.77 8.27 13.52
CA LYS A 87 -9.09 8.67 14.89
C LYS A 87 -7.83 8.60 15.77
N ASP A 88 -7.84 9.26 16.91
CA ASP A 88 -6.67 9.31 17.80
C ASP A 88 -6.23 7.92 18.31
N ASN A 89 -7.19 7.01 18.46
CA ASN A 89 -6.96 5.60 18.81
C ASN A 89 -7.05 4.66 17.61
N GLY A 90 -7.07 5.20 16.39
CA GLY A 90 -7.14 4.42 15.16
C GLY A 90 -5.83 3.72 14.84
N SER A 91 -5.91 2.68 14.03
CA SER A 91 -4.76 1.91 13.57
C SER A 91 -4.68 1.86 12.05
N ILE A 92 -3.46 1.73 11.52
CA ILE A 92 -3.23 1.49 10.09
C ILE A 92 -2.45 0.21 9.91
N TRP A 93 -2.89 -0.61 8.94
CA TRP A 93 -2.22 -1.81 8.51
C TRP A 93 -1.73 -1.60 7.08
N ILE A 94 -0.48 -1.92 6.82
CA ILE A 94 0.15 -1.63 5.54
C ILE A 94 0.80 -2.90 5.02
N SER A 95 0.35 -3.37 3.86
CA SER A 95 1.04 -4.43 3.13
C SER A 95 2.19 -3.86 2.32
N GLY A 96 3.23 -4.64 2.13
CA GLY A 96 4.38 -4.20 1.33
C GLY A 96 5.36 -5.31 1.05
N THR A 97 6.29 -5.03 0.15
CA THR A 97 7.44 -5.87 -0.13
C THR A 97 8.72 -5.15 0.31
N TYR A 98 9.81 -5.86 0.38
CA TYR A 98 11.12 -5.29 0.75
C TYR A 98 11.54 -4.09 -0.14
N HIS A 99 10.98 -3.96 -1.34
CA HIS A 99 11.27 -2.84 -2.24
C HIS A 99 10.77 -1.48 -1.71
N ASN A 100 9.67 -1.47 -0.97
CA ASN A 100 9.02 -0.24 -0.53
C ASN A 100 8.84 -0.13 0.99
N ILE A 101 8.73 -1.27 1.71
CA ILE A 101 8.30 -1.26 3.12
C ILE A 101 9.24 -0.47 4.03
N PHE A 102 10.54 -0.46 3.76
CA PHE A 102 11.50 0.31 4.56
C PHE A 102 11.35 1.82 4.35
N SER A 103 11.03 2.25 3.12
CA SER A 103 10.68 3.65 2.84
C SER A 103 9.40 4.05 3.57
N VAL A 104 8.40 3.18 3.57
CA VAL A 104 7.15 3.37 4.33
C VAL A 104 7.44 3.50 5.83
N ALA A 105 8.25 2.59 6.40
CA ALA A 105 8.58 2.62 7.82
C ALA A 105 9.28 3.92 8.24
N ASN A 106 10.20 4.43 7.43
CA ASN A 106 10.86 5.71 7.68
C ASN A 106 9.83 6.86 7.68
N CYS A 107 8.95 6.90 6.68
CA CYS A 107 7.90 7.91 6.60
C CYS A 107 6.91 7.84 7.78
N LEU A 108 6.56 6.64 8.24
CA LEU A 108 5.73 6.45 9.44
C LEU A 108 6.36 7.11 10.66
N THR A 109 7.66 6.86 10.88
CA THR A 109 8.40 7.45 12.00
C THR A 109 8.45 8.97 11.91
N GLU A 110 8.75 9.52 10.73
CA GLU A 110 8.78 10.96 10.48
C GLU A 110 7.43 11.65 10.73
N LEU A 111 6.34 10.97 10.39
CA LEU A 111 4.98 11.46 10.61
C LEU A 111 4.47 11.23 12.05
N GLY A 112 5.28 10.65 12.92
CA GLY A 112 4.95 10.42 14.32
C GLY A 112 3.97 9.27 14.55
N TYR A 113 3.92 8.30 13.66
CA TYR A 113 3.25 7.03 13.93
C TYR A 113 4.10 6.16 14.88
N LYS A 114 3.43 5.34 15.67
CA LYS A 114 4.07 4.33 16.48
C LYS A 114 3.95 2.97 15.80
N ILE A 115 5.07 2.41 15.33
CA ILE A 115 5.08 1.06 14.76
C ILE A 115 4.92 0.06 15.91
N LEU A 116 3.84 -0.71 15.88
CA LEU A 116 3.50 -1.67 16.94
C LEU A 116 4.09 -3.05 16.64
N ASN A 117 4.00 -3.50 15.38
CA ASN A 117 4.45 -4.83 14.97
C ASN A 117 4.96 -4.83 13.54
N VAL A 118 5.76 -5.83 13.23
CA VAL A 118 6.15 -6.22 11.87
C VAL A 118 5.76 -7.68 11.68
N ILE A 119 4.85 -7.94 10.74
CA ILE A 119 4.37 -9.28 10.45
C ILE A 119 4.95 -9.73 9.11
N THR A 120 5.61 -10.87 9.11
CA THR A 120 6.16 -11.46 7.91
C THR A 120 5.23 -12.56 7.41
N TRP A 121 4.74 -12.43 6.18
CA TRP A 121 3.98 -13.47 5.52
C TRP A 121 4.88 -14.32 4.63
N GLN A 122 5.15 -15.54 5.06
CA GLN A 122 5.91 -16.52 4.28
C GLN A 122 4.95 -17.29 3.35
N LYS A 123 5.17 -17.19 2.04
CA LYS A 123 4.43 -17.98 1.06
C LYS A 123 4.96 -19.41 1.02
N THR A 124 4.05 -20.38 1.05
CA THR A 124 4.39 -21.82 0.90
C THR A 124 4.60 -22.22 -0.55
N ASN A 125 4.07 -21.44 -1.49
CA ASN A 125 4.19 -21.64 -2.94
C ASN A 125 4.69 -20.35 -3.63
N PRO A 126 5.91 -19.88 -3.32
CA PRO A 126 6.45 -18.70 -3.97
C PRO A 126 6.58 -18.93 -5.47
N PRO A 127 6.40 -17.89 -6.32
CA PRO A 127 6.72 -18.01 -7.74
C PRO A 127 8.18 -18.42 -7.88
N ALA A 128 8.47 -19.28 -8.85
CA ALA A 128 9.84 -19.68 -9.14
C ALA A 128 10.66 -18.42 -9.48
N ASN A 129 11.59 -18.10 -8.60
CA ASN A 129 12.49 -16.96 -8.77
C ASN A 129 13.92 -17.44 -8.77
N ILE A 130 14.67 -17.04 -9.79
CA ILE A 130 16.04 -17.51 -10.01
C ILE A 130 17.00 -16.84 -9.00
N SER A 131 16.60 -15.81 -8.27
CA SER A 131 17.55 -15.01 -7.52
C SER A 131 17.15 -14.58 -6.10
N VAL A 132 15.92 -14.67 -5.61
CA VAL A 132 15.55 -14.11 -4.28
C VAL A 132 14.39 -14.82 -3.62
N SER A 133 14.50 -15.02 -2.31
CA SER A 133 13.41 -15.41 -1.40
C SER A 133 12.45 -14.23 -1.19
N TYR A 134 11.19 -14.34 -1.57
CA TYR A 134 10.19 -13.27 -1.32
C TYR A 134 9.59 -13.41 0.07
N THR A 135 9.82 -12.40 0.87
CA THR A 135 9.16 -12.22 2.16
C THR A 135 8.24 -11.01 2.03
N HIS A 136 6.94 -11.17 2.26
CA HIS A 136 6.02 -10.03 2.39
C HIS A 136 6.06 -9.56 3.85
N LEU A 137 6.32 -8.27 4.03
CA LEU A 137 6.29 -7.62 5.34
C LEU A 137 5.01 -6.79 5.45
N THR A 138 4.30 -6.94 6.56
CA THR A 138 3.15 -6.11 6.91
C THR A 138 3.47 -5.35 8.19
N LEU A 139 3.24 -4.04 8.19
CA LEU A 139 3.46 -3.19 9.36
C LEU A 139 2.12 -2.73 9.90
N PRO A 140 1.63 -3.25 11.03
CA PRO A 140 0.59 -2.57 11.81
C PRO A 140 1.21 -1.41 12.59
N THR A 141 0.53 -0.29 12.57
CA THR A 141 0.92 0.93 13.30
C THR A 141 -0.21 1.46 14.15
#